data_27e650ad9259322d884c99b43d2588ec
#
_entry.id   27e650ad9259322d884c99b43d2588ec
#
_cell.length_a   1.000
_cell.length_b   1.000
_cell.length_c   1.000
_cell.angle_alpha   90.00
_cell.angle_beta   90.00
_cell.angle_gamma   90.00
#
_symmetry.space_group_name_H-M   'P 1'
#
loop_
_entity.id
_entity.type
_entity.pdbx_description
1 polymer ?
#
loop_
_entity_poly.entity_id
_entity_poly.type
_entity_poly.pdbx_seq_one_letter_code
_entity_poly.pdbx_strand_id
1 'polypeptide(L)'
;LNIELSKLISLQEVDVEIRRLRAEIDSLPERRARLESEFTESAREFFDLTAQLDAAKTDRAALETSLEAEQQKSQKFKDDLNKMTAPNIKVYETIMREIDVSRKTIGTYETEVLKLMERIEKLEAQVNERRPEVESRRVDIDRQLAAWDAAVEEQRQRLESLAAERPPMLDALSPTARLEYERLSRMKSGLALAEARDYACQACRMKIRPQVFNDIRRGEQIIICESCSRILYFKAEAAAS
;
A
#
# COMPACT_ATOMS: atom_id res chain seq x y z
N LEU A 1 24.70 35.33 -21.95
CA LEU A 1 23.98 35.15 -20.66
C LEU A 1 24.92 35.52 -19.52
N ASN A 2 24.47 36.31 -18.56
CA ASN A 2 25.23 36.61 -17.35
C ASN A 2 25.59 35.31 -16.64
N ILE A 3 26.87 35.13 -16.29
CA ILE A 3 27.38 33.90 -15.65
C ILE A 3 26.62 33.60 -14.35
N GLU A 4 26.28 34.61 -13.58
CA GLU A 4 25.50 34.50 -12.33
C GLU A 4 24.10 34.00 -12.61
N LEU A 5 23.42 34.55 -13.63
CA LEU A 5 22.08 34.11 -14.03
C LEU A 5 22.08 32.64 -14.49
N SER A 6 23.10 32.22 -15.22
CA SER A 6 23.26 30.83 -15.65
C SER A 6 23.39 29.88 -14.45
N LYS A 7 24.22 30.24 -13.45
CA LYS A 7 24.35 29.45 -12.20
C LYS A 7 23.04 29.35 -11.43
N LEU A 8 22.28 30.45 -11.34
CA LEU A 8 20.98 30.49 -10.68
C LEU A 8 19.95 29.57 -11.38
N ILE A 9 19.96 29.57 -12.72
CA ILE A 9 19.07 28.68 -13.49
C ILE A 9 19.39 27.21 -13.18
N SER A 10 20.70 26.83 -13.31
CA SER A 10 21.13 25.45 -13.03
C SER A 10 20.80 25.03 -11.58
N LEU A 11 21.02 25.91 -10.60
CA LEU A 11 20.67 25.65 -9.22
C LEU A 11 19.15 25.41 -9.03
N GLN A 12 18.33 26.22 -9.69
CA GLN A 12 16.89 26.01 -9.61
C GLN A 12 16.45 24.70 -10.28
N GLU A 13 17.06 24.29 -11.38
CA GLU A 13 16.77 23.01 -12.03
C GLU A 13 17.05 21.84 -11.06
N VAL A 14 18.19 21.88 -10.35
CA VAL A 14 18.52 20.92 -9.29
C VAL A 14 17.49 20.96 -8.15
N ASP A 15 17.12 22.14 -7.67
CA ASP A 15 16.14 22.30 -6.57
C ASP A 15 14.73 21.83 -6.96
N VAL A 16 14.32 22.03 -8.22
CA VAL A 16 13.05 21.53 -8.75
C VAL A 16 13.06 20.01 -8.80
N GLU A 17 14.15 19.43 -9.30
CA GLU A 17 14.28 17.97 -9.39
C GLU A 17 14.33 17.30 -8.01
N ILE A 18 15.09 17.85 -7.06
CA ILE A 18 15.11 17.39 -5.67
C ILE A 18 13.69 17.36 -5.07
N ARG A 19 12.90 18.40 -5.29
CA ARG A 19 11.54 18.45 -4.78
C ARG A 19 10.62 17.45 -5.47
N ARG A 20 10.76 17.28 -6.79
CA ARG A 20 9.99 16.29 -7.54
C ARG A 20 10.25 14.90 -7.02
N LEU A 21 11.53 14.51 -6.89
CA LEU A 21 11.92 13.21 -6.37
C LEU A 21 11.44 12.97 -4.94
N ARG A 22 11.54 13.97 -4.06
CA ARG A 22 11.01 13.86 -2.70
C ARG A 22 9.50 13.61 -2.68
N ALA A 23 8.75 14.42 -3.44
CA ALA A 23 7.30 14.26 -3.51
C ALA A 23 6.88 12.89 -4.06
N GLU A 24 7.60 12.36 -5.05
CA GLU A 24 7.37 11.02 -5.60
C GLU A 24 7.65 9.94 -4.55
N ILE A 25 8.80 10.00 -3.87
CA ILE A 25 9.18 9.07 -2.79
C ILE A 25 8.17 9.13 -1.64
N ASP A 26 7.78 10.34 -1.21
CA ASP A 26 6.84 10.54 -0.10
C ASP A 26 5.41 10.04 -0.43
N SER A 27 5.03 9.98 -1.71
CA SER A 27 3.72 9.47 -2.14
C SER A 27 3.61 7.94 -2.18
N LEU A 28 4.72 7.22 -2.07
CA LEU A 28 4.74 5.76 -2.23
C LEU A 28 4.01 4.98 -1.15
N PRO A 29 4.13 5.32 0.16
CA PRO A 29 3.40 4.58 1.19
C PRO A 29 1.90 4.60 0.94
N GLU A 30 1.36 5.73 0.51
CA GLU A 30 -0.08 5.87 0.19
C GLU A 30 -0.47 5.02 -1.03
N ARG A 31 0.35 5.03 -2.09
CA ARG A 31 0.11 4.19 -3.27
C ARG A 31 0.15 2.70 -2.95
N ARG A 32 1.11 2.27 -2.11
CA ARG A 32 1.19 0.87 -1.62
C ARG A 32 -0.08 0.49 -0.85
N ALA A 33 -0.45 1.30 0.14
CA ALA A 33 -1.63 1.06 0.96
C ALA A 33 -2.90 0.97 0.10
N ARG A 34 -3.03 1.82 -0.91
CA ARG A 34 -4.15 1.79 -1.84
C ARG A 34 -4.17 0.48 -2.64
N LEU A 35 -3.05 0.05 -3.21
CA LEU A 35 -2.98 -1.19 -3.99
C LEU A 35 -3.30 -2.42 -3.14
N GLU A 36 -2.79 -2.49 -1.91
CA GLU A 36 -3.10 -3.55 -0.95
C GLU A 36 -4.58 -3.54 -0.54
N SER A 37 -5.17 -2.36 -0.34
CA SER A 37 -6.60 -2.22 -0.04
C SER A 37 -7.47 -2.69 -1.21
N GLU A 38 -7.15 -2.30 -2.44
CA GLU A 38 -7.86 -2.73 -3.65
C GLU A 38 -7.77 -4.26 -3.84
N PHE A 39 -6.62 -4.86 -3.53
CA PHE A 39 -6.48 -6.31 -3.52
C PHE A 39 -7.36 -6.96 -2.46
N THR A 40 -7.29 -6.49 -1.22
CA THR A 40 -8.06 -7.04 -0.09
C THR A 40 -9.56 -6.98 -0.38
N GLU A 41 -10.04 -5.87 -0.93
CA GLU A 41 -11.43 -5.70 -1.33
C GLU A 41 -11.83 -6.70 -2.43
N SER A 42 -10.99 -6.84 -3.46
CA SER A 42 -11.27 -7.77 -4.57
C SER A 42 -11.19 -9.25 -4.18
N ALA A 43 -10.38 -9.59 -3.19
CA ALA A 43 -10.22 -10.95 -2.68
C ALA A 43 -11.11 -11.24 -1.45
N ARG A 44 -11.93 -10.29 -1.02
CA ARG A 44 -12.72 -10.38 0.21
C ARG A 44 -13.56 -11.65 0.29
N GLU A 45 -14.28 -11.96 -0.79
CA GLU A 45 -15.14 -13.16 -0.83
C GLU A 45 -14.32 -14.46 -0.66
N PHE A 46 -13.13 -14.52 -1.24
CA PHE A 46 -12.22 -15.65 -1.05
C PHE A 46 -11.75 -15.78 0.41
N PHE A 47 -11.40 -14.67 1.05
CA PHE A 47 -11.00 -14.67 2.46
C PHE A 47 -12.16 -15.06 3.37
N ASP A 48 -13.37 -14.57 3.10
CA ASP A 48 -14.59 -14.93 3.85
C ASP A 48 -14.90 -16.42 3.71
N LEU A 49 -14.79 -16.99 2.50
CA LEU A 49 -14.97 -18.43 2.27
C LEU A 49 -13.90 -19.26 2.99
N THR A 50 -12.66 -18.82 2.98
CA THR A 50 -11.56 -19.49 3.68
C THR A 50 -11.78 -19.49 5.19
N ALA A 51 -12.18 -18.35 5.76
CA ALA A 51 -12.52 -18.25 7.18
C ALA A 51 -13.70 -19.16 7.58
N GLN A 52 -14.74 -19.25 6.74
CA GLN A 52 -15.86 -20.16 6.96
C GLN A 52 -15.45 -21.64 6.89
N LEU A 53 -14.55 -21.98 5.97
CA LEU A 53 -13.99 -23.32 5.84
C LEU A 53 -13.20 -23.71 7.10
N ASP A 54 -12.35 -22.84 7.59
CA ASP A 54 -11.53 -23.08 8.78
C ASP A 54 -12.41 -23.21 10.04
N ALA A 55 -13.45 -22.37 10.17
CA ALA A 55 -14.42 -22.47 11.24
C ALA A 55 -15.17 -23.82 11.19
N ALA A 56 -15.68 -24.22 10.02
CA ALA A 56 -16.40 -25.49 9.88
C ALA A 56 -15.50 -26.71 10.18
N LYS A 57 -14.21 -26.67 9.81
CA LYS A 57 -13.24 -27.72 10.17
C LYS A 57 -12.99 -27.78 11.67
N THR A 58 -12.91 -26.64 12.33
CA THR A 58 -12.74 -26.55 13.79
C THR A 58 -13.98 -27.10 14.52
N ASP A 59 -15.19 -26.71 14.07
CA ASP A 59 -16.45 -27.19 14.64
C ASP A 59 -16.58 -28.71 14.49
N ARG A 60 -16.22 -29.25 13.32
CA ARG A 60 -16.22 -30.70 13.09
C ARG A 60 -15.27 -31.41 14.05
N ALA A 61 -14.04 -30.95 14.22
CA ALA A 61 -13.07 -31.57 15.11
C ALA A 61 -13.53 -31.57 16.58
N ALA A 62 -14.15 -30.48 17.03
CA ALA A 62 -14.72 -30.39 18.37
C ALA A 62 -15.87 -31.37 18.56
N LEU A 63 -16.73 -31.49 17.57
CA LEU A 63 -17.87 -32.39 17.60
C LEU A 63 -17.46 -33.89 17.55
N GLU A 64 -16.45 -34.21 16.72
CA GLU A 64 -15.85 -35.57 16.67
C GLU A 64 -15.26 -35.95 18.03
N THR A 65 -14.59 -35.02 18.73
CA THR A 65 -14.09 -35.23 20.10
C THR A 65 -15.23 -35.53 21.08
N SER A 66 -16.33 -34.77 20.95
CA SER A 66 -17.51 -34.96 21.80
C SER A 66 -18.20 -36.30 21.50
N LEU A 67 -18.28 -36.72 20.25
CA LEU A 67 -18.82 -38.01 19.80
C LEU A 67 -18.00 -39.15 20.38
N GLU A 68 -16.67 -39.08 20.27
CA GLU A 68 -15.78 -40.10 20.84
C GLU A 68 -15.95 -40.24 22.36
N ALA A 69 -16.02 -39.12 23.07
CA ALA A 69 -16.27 -39.15 24.53
C ALA A 69 -17.59 -39.83 24.88
N GLU A 70 -18.67 -39.53 24.15
CA GLU A 70 -20.00 -40.16 24.40
C GLU A 70 -20.03 -41.64 24.00
N GLN A 71 -19.31 -42.03 22.93
CA GLN A 71 -19.13 -43.43 22.57
C GLN A 71 -18.40 -44.23 23.66
N GLN A 72 -17.30 -43.66 24.20
CA GLN A 72 -16.55 -44.25 25.31
C GLN A 72 -17.43 -44.40 26.56
N LYS A 73 -18.23 -43.40 26.88
CA LYS A 73 -19.20 -43.43 28.02
C LYS A 73 -20.24 -44.51 27.80
N SER A 74 -20.85 -44.60 26.62
CA SER A 74 -21.83 -45.65 26.28
C SER A 74 -21.22 -47.04 26.37
N GLN A 75 -19.95 -47.21 25.93
CA GLN A 75 -19.28 -48.49 26.04
C GLN A 75 -19.02 -48.90 27.49
N LYS A 76 -18.61 -47.96 28.36
CA LYS A 76 -18.48 -48.23 29.83
C LYS A 76 -19.78 -48.73 30.44
N PHE A 77 -20.91 -48.08 30.14
CA PHE A 77 -22.21 -48.53 30.65
C PHE A 77 -22.57 -49.96 30.21
N LYS A 78 -22.26 -50.34 28.95
CA LYS A 78 -22.43 -51.68 28.43
C LYS A 78 -21.55 -52.70 29.15
N ASP A 79 -20.28 -52.32 29.39
CA ASP A 79 -19.32 -53.20 30.09
C ASP A 79 -19.73 -53.40 31.57
N ASP A 80 -20.20 -52.34 32.22
CA ASP A 80 -20.71 -52.43 33.61
C ASP A 80 -21.94 -53.35 33.68
N LEU A 81 -22.87 -53.24 32.72
CA LEU A 81 -24.02 -54.10 32.63
C LEU A 81 -23.62 -55.60 32.47
N ASN A 82 -22.62 -55.87 31.61
CA ASN A 82 -22.13 -57.23 31.33
C ASN A 82 -21.43 -57.87 32.55
N LYS A 83 -20.86 -57.07 33.45
CA LYS A 83 -20.17 -57.54 34.67
C LYS A 83 -21.11 -57.83 35.82
N MET A 84 -22.38 -57.46 35.70
CA MET A 84 -23.38 -57.61 36.78
C MET A 84 -23.84 -59.08 36.85
N THR A 85 -23.45 -59.80 37.93
CA THR A 85 -23.86 -61.20 38.19
C THR A 85 -25.21 -61.34 38.85
N ALA A 86 -25.71 -60.32 39.60
CA ALA A 86 -27.04 -60.29 40.20
C ALA A 86 -27.54 -58.82 40.27
N PRO A 87 -28.08 -58.27 39.18
CA PRO A 87 -28.45 -56.86 39.14
C PRO A 87 -29.65 -56.54 39.98
N ASN A 88 -29.57 -55.49 40.83
CA ASN A 88 -30.71 -54.80 41.38
C ASN A 88 -31.51 -54.20 40.21
N ILE A 89 -32.81 -54.52 40.12
CA ILE A 89 -33.71 -54.12 39.03
C ILE A 89 -33.57 -52.56 38.74
N LYS A 90 -33.59 -51.78 39.84
CA LYS A 90 -33.48 -50.30 39.70
C LYS A 90 -32.13 -49.84 39.07
N VAL A 91 -31.03 -50.48 39.43
CA VAL A 91 -29.72 -50.18 38.85
C VAL A 91 -29.67 -50.57 37.39
N TYR A 92 -30.18 -51.74 37.04
CA TYR A 92 -30.29 -52.20 35.65
C TYR A 92 -31.12 -51.22 34.79
N GLU A 93 -32.30 -50.83 35.24
CA GLU A 93 -33.16 -49.85 34.54
C GLU A 93 -32.45 -48.49 34.36
N THR A 94 -31.70 -48.05 35.36
CA THR A 94 -30.94 -46.77 35.26
C THR A 94 -29.88 -46.86 34.19
N ILE A 95 -29.06 -47.92 34.19
CA ILE A 95 -27.99 -48.10 33.17
C ILE A 95 -28.59 -48.21 31.76
N MET A 96 -29.72 -48.95 31.62
CA MET A 96 -30.37 -49.04 30.30
C MET A 96 -30.87 -47.69 29.79
N ARG A 97 -31.40 -46.82 30.67
CA ARG A 97 -31.81 -45.46 30.30
C ARG A 97 -30.62 -44.61 29.88
N GLU A 98 -29.47 -44.68 30.58
CA GLU A 98 -28.24 -44.00 30.22
C GLU A 98 -27.71 -44.46 28.85
N ILE A 99 -27.75 -45.76 28.57
CA ILE A 99 -27.37 -46.30 27.26
C ILE A 99 -28.28 -45.75 26.15
N ASP A 100 -29.59 -45.68 26.38
CA ASP A 100 -30.54 -45.15 25.40
C ASP A 100 -30.36 -43.66 25.18
N VAL A 101 -30.07 -42.88 26.22
CA VAL A 101 -29.75 -41.46 26.12
C VAL A 101 -28.45 -41.26 25.33
N SER A 102 -27.39 -42.00 25.71
CA SER A 102 -26.10 -41.92 24.98
C SER A 102 -26.28 -42.30 23.51
N ARG A 103 -27.06 -43.33 23.18
CA ARG A 103 -27.33 -43.73 21.78
C ARG A 103 -27.97 -42.60 20.98
N LYS A 104 -28.98 -41.91 21.56
CA LYS A 104 -29.63 -40.76 20.92
C LYS A 104 -28.63 -39.59 20.69
N THR A 105 -27.83 -39.28 21.71
CA THR A 105 -26.80 -38.23 21.64
C THR A 105 -25.76 -38.56 20.57
N ILE A 106 -25.26 -39.80 20.52
CA ILE A 106 -24.35 -40.27 19.50
C ILE A 106 -24.93 -40.08 18.09
N GLY A 107 -26.19 -40.51 17.86
CA GLY A 107 -26.86 -40.34 16.58
C GLY A 107 -27.07 -38.88 16.19
N THR A 108 -27.27 -37.99 17.17
CA THR A 108 -27.32 -36.55 16.92
C THR A 108 -25.94 -36.03 16.48
N TYR A 109 -24.85 -36.37 17.18
CA TYR A 109 -23.50 -35.94 16.83
C TYR A 109 -23.07 -36.48 15.48
N GLU A 110 -23.35 -37.75 15.17
CA GLU A 110 -23.05 -38.36 13.86
C GLU A 110 -23.75 -37.58 12.73
N THR A 111 -25.01 -37.21 12.91
CA THR A 111 -25.78 -36.43 11.95
C THR A 111 -25.21 -35.06 11.75
N GLU A 112 -24.80 -34.37 12.82
CA GLU A 112 -24.20 -33.04 12.72
C GLU A 112 -22.78 -33.09 12.10
N VAL A 113 -21.98 -34.12 12.40
CA VAL A 113 -20.68 -34.37 11.74
C VAL A 113 -20.85 -34.52 10.23
N LEU A 114 -21.84 -35.32 9.79
CA LEU A 114 -22.13 -35.47 8.35
C LEU A 114 -22.53 -34.16 7.69
N LYS A 115 -23.37 -33.35 8.33
CA LYS A 115 -23.74 -32.01 7.82
C LYS A 115 -22.51 -31.08 7.70
N LEU A 116 -21.62 -31.11 8.68
CA LEU A 116 -20.38 -30.34 8.64
C LEU A 116 -19.44 -30.84 7.53
N MET A 117 -19.35 -32.13 7.31
CA MET A 117 -18.56 -32.70 6.20
C MET A 117 -19.08 -32.24 4.84
N GLU A 118 -20.39 -32.28 4.60
CA GLU A 118 -21.01 -31.78 3.38
C GLU A 118 -20.76 -30.26 3.18
N ARG A 119 -20.83 -29.50 4.28
CA ARG A 119 -20.54 -28.05 4.25
C ARG A 119 -19.08 -27.76 3.92
N ILE A 120 -18.15 -28.52 4.53
CA ILE A 120 -16.70 -28.41 4.28
C ILE A 120 -16.40 -28.71 2.81
N GLU A 121 -16.96 -29.80 2.26
CA GLU A 121 -16.76 -30.16 0.86
C GLU A 121 -17.21 -29.05 -0.12
N LYS A 122 -18.37 -28.46 0.13
CA LYS A 122 -18.88 -27.31 -0.66
C LYS A 122 -17.96 -26.09 -0.55
N LEU A 123 -17.53 -25.76 0.66
CA LEU A 123 -16.63 -24.61 0.88
C LEU A 123 -15.25 -24.88 0.25
N GLU A 124 -14.71 -26.07 0.33
CA GLU A 124 -13.45 -26.44 -0.32
C GLU A 124 -13.53 -26.31 -1.84
N ALA A 125 -14.62 -26.74 -2.45
CA ALA A 125 -14.85 -26.57 -3.88
C ALA A 125 -14.83 -25.08 -4.27
N GLN A 126 -15.56 -24.23 -3.54
CA GLN A 126 -15.63 -22.78 -3.80
C GLN A 126 -14.28 -22.09 -3.59
N VAL A 127 -13.54 -22.41 -2.54
CA VAL A 127 -12.21 -21.87 -2.26
C VAL A 127 -11.23 -22.30 -3.38
N ASN A 128 -11.26 -23.57 -3.79
CA ASN A 128 -10.36 -24.08 -4.82
C ASN A 128 -10.65 -23.48 -6.21
N GLU A 129 -11.91 -23.18 -6.53
CA GLU A 129 -12.29 -22.49 -7.76
C GLU A 129 -11.71 -21.08 -7.85
N ARG A 130 -11.73 -20.32 -6.73
CA ARG A 130 -11.28 -18.92 -6.69
C ARG A 130 -9.78 -18.76 -6.45
N ARG A 131 -9.15 -19.73 -5.81
CA ARG A 131 -7.73 -19.69 -5.43
C ARG A 131 -6.79 -19.29 -6.58
N PRO A 132 -6.85 -19.87 -7.80
CA PRO A 132 -5.91 -19.53 -8.85
C PRO A 132 -5.97 -18.06 -9.28
N GLU A 133 -7.16 -17.48 -9.30
CA GLU A 133 -7.35 -16.06 -9.65
C GLU A 133 -6.73 -15.14 -8.58
N VAL A 134 -7.00 -15.40 -7.31
CA VAL A 134 -6.48 -14.61 -6.19
C VAL A 134 -4.97 -14.72 -6.09
N GLU A 135 -4.41 -15.93 -6.26
CA GLU A 135 -2.96 -16.16 -6.26
C GLU A 135 -2.27 -15.46 -7.45
N SER A 136 -2.83 -15.55 -8.65
CA SER A 136 -2.31 -14.85 -9.82
C SER A 136 -2.30 -13.33 -9.61
N ARG A 137 -3.39 -12.78 -9.09
CA ARG A 137 -3.49 -11.36 -8.78
C ARG A 137 -2.50 -10.92 -7.70
N ARG A 138 -2.27 -11.75 -6.68
CA ARG A 138 -1.24 -11.49 -5.65
C ARG A 138 0.15 -11.42 -6.26
N VAL A 139 0.50 -12.37 -7.11
CA VAL A 139 1.79 -12.38 -7.83
C VAL A 139 1.98 -11.11 -8.67
N ASP A 140 0.93 -10.65 -9.35
CA ASP A 140 1.01 -9.43 -10.15
C ASP A 140 1.22 -8.18 -9.29
N ILE A 141 0.56 -8.11 -8.13
CA ILE A 141 0.75 -7.02 -7.15
C ILE A 141 2.16 -7.06 -6.59
N ASP A 142 2.66 -8.21 -6.18
CA ASP A 142 4.01 -8.36 -5.64
C ASP A 142 5.07 -7.95 -6.68
N ARG A 143 4.84 -8.26 -7.96
CA ARG A 143 5.70 -7.81 -9.06
C ARG A 143 5.67 -6.27 -9.22
N GLN A 144 4.50 -5.66 -9.14
CA GLN A 144 4.35 -4.19 -9.20
C GLN A 144 5.05 -3.52 -8.01
N LEU A 145 4.86 -4.05 -6.81
CA LEU A 145 5.50 -3.54 -5.60
C LEU A 145 7.03 -3.64 -5.69
N ALA A 146 7.56 -4.77 -6.16
CA ALA A 146 9.00 -4.94 -6.37
C ALA A 146 9.57 -3.98 -7.41
N ALA A 147 8.84 -3.75 -8.51
CA ALA A 147 9.24 -2.77 -9.52
C ALA A 147 9.24 -1.33 -8.98
N TRP A 148 8.27 -0.98 -8.14
CA TRP A 148 8.24 0.32 -7.46
C TRP A 148 9.40 0.47 -6.48
N ASP A 149 9.68 -0.55 -5.67
CA ASP A 149 10.79 -0.52 -4.72
C ASP A 149 12.14 -0.29 -5.44
N ALA A 150 12.34 -0.94 -6.58
CA ALA A 150 13.54 -0.75 -7.40
C ALA A 150 13.62 0.68 -7.98
N ALA A 151 12.51 1.20 -8.51
CA ALA A 151 12.45 2.57 -9.04
C ALA A 151 12.70 3.62 -7.96
N VAL A 152 12.21 3.39 -6.75
CA VAL A 152 12.44 4.28 -5.60
C VAL A 152 13.88 4.28 -5.17
N GLU A 153 14.53 3.16 -5.18
CA GLU A 153 15.95 3.09 -4.82
C GLU A 153 16.80 3.88 -5.81
N GLU A 154 16.52 3.79 -7.11
CA GLU A 154 17.15 4.62 -8.13
C GLU A 154 16.86 6.13 -7.89
N GLN A 155 15.61 6.48 -7.57
CA GLN A 155 15.25 7.87 -7.27
C GLN A 155 15.94 8.39 -6.00
N ARG A 156 16.12 7.56 -4.97
CA ARG A 156 16.85 7.92 -3.75
C ARG A 156 18.33 8.20 -4.05
N GLN A 157 18.97 7.34 -4.82
CA GLN A 157 20.36 7.54 -5.23
C GLN A 157 20.51 8.84 -6.05
N ARG A 158 19.57 9.11 -6.97
CA ARG A 158 19.55 10.36 -7.73
C ARG A 158 19.34 11.57 -6.83
N LEU A 159 18.43 11.48 -5.85
CA LEU A 159 18.19 12.53 -4.86
C LEU A 159 19.45 12.82 -4.03
N GLU A 160 20.17 11.79 -3.60
CA GLU A 160 21.42 11.92 -2.84
C GLU A 160 22.51 12.61 -3.67
N SER A 161 22.69 12.22 -4.94
CA SER A 161 23.60 12.87 -5.87
C SER A 161 23.30 14.37 -6.00
N LEU A 162 22.03 14.71 -6.29
CA LEU A 162 21.62 16.11 -6.45
C LEU A 162 21.75 16.91 -5.15
N ALA A 163 21.48 16.29 -4.00
CA ALA A 163 21.65 16.91 -2.70
C ALA A 163 23.13 17.21 -2.39
N ALA A 164 24.06 16.37 -2.86
CA ALA A 164 25.50 16.60 -2.76
C ALA A 164 26.00 17.66 -3.74
N GLU A 165 25.40 17.76 -4.95
CA GLU A 165 25.75 18.78 -5.95
C GLU A 165 25.30 20.19 -5.56
N ARG A 166 24.21 20.31 -4.80
CA ARG A 166 23.59 21.59 -4.44
C ARG A 166 24.45 22.56 -3.62
N PRO A 167 25.14 22.15 -2.53
CA PRO A 167 25.97 23.05 -1.73
C PRO A 167 27.07 23.76 -2.55
N PRO A 168 27.92 23.07 -3.34
CA PRO A 168 28.93 23.74 -4.14
C PRO A 168 28.34 24.70 -5.20
N MET A 169 27.13 24.43 -5.72
CA MET A 169 26.44 25.35 -6.62
C MET A 169 26.03 26.66 -5.91
N LEU A 170 25.56 26.56 -4.65
CA LEU A 170 25.26 27.71 -3.82
C LEU A 170 26.53 28.53 -3.47
N ASP A 171 27.60 27.86 -3.16
CA ASP A 171 28.88 28.51 -2.80
C ASP A 171 29.56 29.19 -4.01
N ALA A 172 29.21 28.75 -5.22
CA ALA A 172 29.68 29.38 -6.46
C ALA A 172 28.94 30.68 -6.83
N LEU A 173 27.87 31.04 -6.12
CA LEU A 173 27.14 32.30 -6.28
C LEU A 173 27.78 33.44 -5.48
N SER A 174 27.57 34.68 -5.93
CA SER A 174 27.88 35.82 -5.09
C SER A 174 27.02 35.86 -3.83
N PRO A 175 27.50 36.42 -2.70
CA PRO A 175 26.74 36.48 -1.46
C PRO A 175 25.33 37.11 -1.63
N THR A 176 25.26 38.13 -2.46
CA THR A 176 23.98 38.84 -2.73
C THR A 176 23.01 37.95 -3.51
N ALA A 177 23.48 37.29 -4.59
CA ALA A 177 22.65 36.41 -5.39
C ALA A 177 22.17 35.17 -4.59
N ARG A 178 23.04 34.63 -3.76
CA ARG A 178 22.70 33.52 -2.85
C ARG A 178 21.57 33.91 -1.86
N LEU A 179 21.74 35.03 -1.15
CA LEU A 179 20.73 35.51 -0.21
C LEU A 179 19.37 35.74 -0.86
N GLU A 180 19.37 36.37 -2.05
CA GLU A 180 18.14 36.65 -2.78
C GLU A 180 17.49 35.37 -3.30
N TYR A 181 18.28 34.45 -3.86
CA TYR A 181 17.78 33.14 -4.29
C TYR A 181 17.15 32.35 -3.15
N GLU A 182 17.82 32.24 -2.00
CA GLU A 182 17.32 31.51 -0.83
C GLU A 182 16.06 32.16 -0.27
N ARG A 183 16.01 33.50 -0.25
CA ARG A 183 14.81 34.25 0.17
C ARG A 183 13.63 33.96 -0.74
N LEU A 184 13.82 34.07 -2.06
CA LEU A 184 12.77 33.83 -3.04
C LEU A 184 12.33 32.37 -3.06
N SER A 185 13.26 31.44 -3.00
CA SER A 185 12.98 30.02 -2.94
C SER A 185 12.07 29.67 -1.77
N ARG A 186 12.33 30.20 -0.57
CA ARG A 186 11.46 30.01 0.61
C ARG A 186 10.07 30.62 0.42
N MET A 187 10.00 31.85 -0.11
CA MET A 187 8.73 32.59 -0.24
C MET A 187 7.84 32.13 -1.39
N LYS A 188 8.41 31.47 -2.40
CA LYS A 188 7.74 31.13 -3.66
C LYS A 188 7.68 29.61 -3.92
N SER A 189 7.57 28.83 -2.84
CA SER A 189 7.47 27.36 -2.90
C SER A 189 8.61 26.74 -3.70
N GLY A 190 9.83 27.28 -3.54
CA GLY A 190 11.03 26.82 -4.16
C GLY A 190 11.25 27.24 -5.62
N LEU A 191 10.49 28.16 -6.16
CA LEU A 191 10.64 28.69 -7.50
C LEU A 191 11.11 30.15 -7.43
N ALA A 192 12.40 30.38 -7.29
CA ALA A 192 13.02 31.71 -7.23
C ALA A 192 13.07 32.40 -8.60
N LEU A 193 13.24 31.62 -9.67
CA LEU A 193 13.30 32.11 -11.05
C LEU A 193 11.99 31.79 -11.79
N ALA A 194 11.70 32.59 -12.81
CA ALA A 194 10.56 32.38 -13.72
C ALA A 194 11.00 32.65 -15.17
N GLU A 195 10.57 31.80 -16.06
CA GLU A 195 10.77 32.03 -17.49
C GLU A 195 9.94 33.24 -17.97
N ALA A 196 10.53 34.09 -18.75
CA ALA A 196 9.84 35.14 -19.50
C ALA A 196 9.63 34.61 -20.93
N ARG A 197 8.35 34.41 -21.29
CA ARG A 197 7.94 33.92 -22.61
C ARG A 197 6.70 34.69 -23.06
N ASP A 198 6.64 35.02 -24.36
CA ASP A 198 5.49 35.73 -24.95
C ASP A 198 5.15 37.04 -24.23
N TYR A 199 6.15 37.80 -23.86
CA TYR A 199 5.99 39.03 -23.10
C TYR A 199 5.28 38.87 -21.78
N ALA A 200 5.35 37.69 -21.17
CA ALA A 200 4.72 37.40 -19.88
C ALA A 200 5.65 36.59 -18.96
N CYS A 201 5.53 36.81 -17.66
CA CYS A 201 6.16 36.00 -16.63
C CYS A 201 5.39 34.66 -16.52
N GLN A 202 6.03 33.53 -16.78
CA GLN A 202 5.34 32.23 -16.77
C GLN A 202 4.89 31.76 -15.39
N ALA A 203 5.41 32.36 -14.31
CA ALA A 203 5.01 32.01 -12.95
C ALA A 203 3.74 32.77 -12.47
N CYS A 204 3.59 34.05 -12.79
CA CYS A 204 2.43 34.85 -12.36
C CYS A 204 1.52 35.35 -13.49
N ARG A 205 1.87 35.04 -14.74
CA ARG A 205 1.13 35.40 -15.97
C ARG A 205 0.99 36.89 -16.24
N MET A 206 1.65 37.74 -15.46
CA MET A 206 1.64 39.18 -15.69
C MET A 206 2.47 39.56 -16.91
N LYS A 207 1.98 40.53 -17.67
CA LYS A 207 2.65 41.07 -18.85
C LYS A 207 3.96 41.78 -18.47
N ILE A 208 4.98 41.61 -19.29
CA ILE A 208 6.30 42.25 -19.20
C ILE A 208 6.37 43.31 -20.31
N ARG A 209 6.81 44.51 -19.97
CA ARG A 209 6.98 45.58 -20.95
C ARG A 209 7.96 45.13 -22.05
N PRO A 210 7.74 45.49 -23.34
CA PRO A 210 8.58 45.03 -24.43
C PRO A 210 10.07 45.36 -24.26
N GLN A 211 10.40 46.51 -23.72
CA GLN A 211 11.79 46.90 -23.44
C GLN A 211 12.42 45.97 -22.40
N VAL A 212 11.75 45.75 -21.28
CA VAL A 212 12.20 44.85 -20.22
C VAL A 212 12.35 43.42 -20.74
N PHE A 213 11.42 42.96 -21.58
CA PHE A 213 11.50 41.64 -22.18
C PHE A 213 12.73 41.49 -23.08
N ASN A 214 13.06 42.53 -23.86
CA ASN A 214 14.30 42.54 -24.67
C ASN A 214 15.55 42.49 -23.81
N ASP A 215 15.58 43.19 -22.68
CA ASP A 215 16.70 43.16 -21.74
C ASP A 215 16.85 41.78 -21.08
N ILE A 216 15.75 41.13 -20.73
CA ILE A 216 15.74 39.72 -20.25
C ILE A 216 16.31 38.78 -21.32
N ARG A 217 15.96 38.97 -22.61
CA ARG A 217 16.53 38.19 -23.73
C ARG A 217 18.04 38.36 -23.91
N ARG A 218 18.54 39.56 -23.69
CA ARG A 218 20.01 39.80 -23.72
C ARG A 218 20.72 39.09 -22.57
N GLY A 219 20.05 38.97 -21.42
CA GLY A 219 20.54 38.24 -20.25
C GLY A 219 21.81 38.87 -19.65
N GLU A 220 22.02 40.14 -19.81
CA GLU A 220 23.19 40.86 -19.29
C GLU A 220 23.06 41.23 -17.81
N GLN A 221 21.84 41.42 -17.36
CA GLN A 221 21.49 41.82 -16.00
C GLN A 221 20.43 40.86 -15.38
N ILE A 222 20.44 40.77 -14.05
CA ILE A 222 19.41 40.07 -13.31
C ILE A 222 18.19 40.99 -13.19
N ILE A 223 17.08 40.62 -13.81
CA ILE A 223 15.86 41.38 -13.85
C ILE A 223 14.78 40.64 -13.01
N ILE A 224 14.08 41.40 -12.17
CA ILE A 224 13.07 40.88 -11.27
C ILE A 224 11.68 41.21 -11.80
N CYS A 225 10.76 40.29 -11.71
CA CYS A 225 9.36 40.51 -12.07
C CYS A 225 8.70 41.52 -11.09
N GLU A 226 8.20 42.65 -11.63
CA GLU A 226 7.54 43.69 -10.83
C GLU A 226 6.34 43.21 -10.01
N SER A 227 5.67 42.14 -10.46
CA SER A 227 4.46 41.59 -9.82
C SER A 227 4.77 40.51 -8.78
N CYS A 228 5.58 39.50 -9.11
CA CYS A 228 5.80 38.36 -8.22
C CYS A 228 7.19 38.28 -7.60
N SER A 229 8.07 39.23 -7.93
CA SER A 229 9.44 39.39 -7.43
C SER A 229 10.40 38.25 -7.80
N ARG A 230 10.03 37.31 -8.66
CA ARG A 230 10.94 36.26 -9.14
C ARG A 230 11.95 36.81 -10.10
N ILE A 231 13.14 36.25 -10.12
CA ILE A 231 14.16 36.52 -11.11
C ILE A 231 13.68 36.03 -12.47
N LEU A 232 13.73 36.89 -13.47
CA LEU A 232 13.29 36.54 -14.83
C LEU A 232 14.48 36.08 -15.69
N TYR A 233 14.26 35.04 -16.48
CA TYR A 233 15.21 34.56 -17.47
C TYR A 233 14.51 34.21 -18.78
N PHE A 234 15.23 34.23 -19.86
CA PHE A 234 14.74 33.81 -21.17
C PHE A 234 15.43 32.53 -21.57
N LYS A 235 14.61 31.52 -21.94
CA LYS A 235 15.09 30.25 -22.49
C LYS A 235 14.97 30.35 -24.03
N ALA A 236 16.08 30.39 -24.74
CA ALA A 236 16.04 30.28 -26.19
C ALA A 236 15.45 28.90 -26.55
N GLU A 237 14.40 28.87 -27.36
CA GLU A 237 13.96 27.62 -27.93
C GLU A 237 15.12 26.98 -28.68
N ALA A 238 15.45 25.73 -28.37
CA ALA A 238 16.31 24.92 -29.19
C ALA A 238 15.66 24.83 -30.57
N ALA A 239 16.31 25.38 -31.60
CA ALA A 239 15.81 25.27 -32.96
C ALA A 239 15.48 23.78 -33.23
N ALA A 240 14.22 23.51 -33.50
CA ALA A 240 13.81 22.19 -33.93
C ALA A 240 14.54 21.86 -35.22
N SER A 241 15.49 20.93 -35.12
CA SER A 241 16.22 20.36 -36.25
C SER A 241 15.39 19.20 -36.82
#